data_0fac39cabdcc9841d1394e19d8c6587e
#
_entry.id   0fac39cabdcc9841d1394e19d8c6587e
#
_cell.length_a   1.000
_cell.length_b   1.000
_cell.length_c   1.000
_cell.angle_alpha   90.00
_cell.angle_beta   90.00
_cell.angle_gamma   90.00
#
_symmetry.space_group_name_H-M   'P 1'
#
loop_
_entity.id
_entity.type
_entity.pdbx_description
1 polymer ?
#
loop_
_entity_poly.entity_id
_entity_poly.type
_entity_poly.pdbx_seq_one_letter_code
_entity_poly.pdbx_strand_id
1 'polypeptide(L)'
;MIPAGLGLTTCCLLCFARLTAPVLVDSRRVSGLLLHITSLPSAYGIGDLGPAAYRFADFLTRTDQRLWQMLPLGPAGVGHSPYSATSTFAGNPLLISPEPLREYGLVTEDDLAPLRALPNDHVDYERVGPRKRTVLDTAFDRFDAGHSSLDEMSFEQFRENQSAWLADYALYAALKDVHDGAPWMEWPSPLARFESDALERARTTHADTVRKHAFWQFLFHRQWTALQSYCHARDIRLFGDLPIYVAYDSADVWAHQDLFQLDADGAPTAVAGVPPDYFSPEGQRWGNPLYRWERMRENEYAWWTARMRHTLDRFDLVRLDHFRGFDAYWQIPADEETAVSGEWVDGPGAPFFEALENELGDLPVVAENLGIITDSVETLRTTFDFPGMAVLQFAFDGDPSNEFLPHNYDRSVVAYSGTHDNNTILGWWENELSASDRAFAQRYLGLERSSAEVHEQCLRYLMASVADRVVTPLQDVLGLGAEARMNTPGEPEGNWRWRVTTDQWTEEAEDLLSRLTRLYGRARSED
;
A
#
# COMPACT_ATOMS: atom_id res chain seq x y z
N MET A 1 1.16 28.62 -63.49
CA MET A 1 -0.22 28.41 -63.02
C MET A 1 -0.19 27.42 -61.89
N ILE A 2 -0.45 27.91 -60.68
CA ILE A 2 -0.52 27.21 -59.41
C ILE A 2 -1.92 26.66 -59.25
N PRO A 3 -2.12 25.55 -58.49
CA PRO A 3 -2.77 25.75 -57.22
C PRO A 3 -2.15 24.99 -56.04
N ALA A 4 -2.11 25.72 -54.99
CA ALA A 4 -2.28 25.59 -53.56
C ALA A 4 -2.53 24.17 -53.00
N GLY A 5 -1.62 23.76 -52.08
CA GLY A 5 -1.75 22.58 -51.23
C GLY A 5 -2.36 22.94 -49.89
N LEU A 6 -3.23 22.08 -49.42
CA LEU A 6 -3.81 22.06 -48.10
C LEU A 6 -2.84 21.43 -47.07
N GLY A 7 -2.52 22.16 -46.03
CA GLY A 7 -1.84 21.64 -44.85
C GLY A 7 -2.82 20.83 -43.98
N LEU A 8 -2.53 19.58 -43.78
CA LEU A 8 -3.17 18.72 -42.80
C LEU A 8 -2.29 18.71 -41.55
N THR A 9 -2.75 19.40 -40.53
CA THR A 9 -2.25 19.29 -39.15
C THR A 9 -2.68 17.94 -38.62
N THR A 10 -1.77 16.99 -38.58
CA THR A 10 -2.01 15.69 -37.96
C THR A 10 -1.81 15.85 -36.45
N CYS A 11 -2.91 15.97 -35.71
CA CYS A 11 -2.96 15.88 -34.27
C CYS A 11 -2.58 14.43 -33.89
N CYS A 12 -1.40 14.27 -33.30
CA CYS A 12 -0.90 12.98 -32.85
C CYS A 12 -1.57 12.65 -31.51
N LEU A 13 -2.76 12.07 -31.56
CA LEU A 13 -3.38 11.35 -30.44
C LEU A 13 -2.60 10.04 -30.27
N LEU A 14 -1.55 10.08 -29.45
CA LEU A 14 -0.99 8.88 -28.87
C LEU A 14 -1.96 8.37 -27.78
N CYS A 15 -2.99 7.63 -28.23
CA CYS A 15 -3.66 6.66 -27.40
C CYS A 15 -2.59 5.63 -26.97
N PHE A 16 -2.15 5.70 -25.72
CA PHE A 16 -1.51 4.56 -25.07
C PHE A 16 -2.57 3.45 -24.96
N ALA A 17 -2.68 2.63 -26.00
CA ALA A 17 -3.36 1.36 -25.87
C ALA A 17 -2.53 0.53 -24.88
N ARG A 18 -3.05 0.30 -23.67
CA ARG A 18 -2.54 -0.72 -22.76
C ARG A 18 -2.56 -2.06 -23.52
N LEU A 19 -1.41 -2.53 -23.98
CA LEU A 19 -1.17 -3.93 -24.30
C LEU A 19 -0.92 -4.68 -22.98
N THR A 20 -1.93 -4.73 -22.12
CA THR A 20 -1.92 -5.59 -20.95
C THR A 20 -2.84 -6.76 -21.22
N ALA A 21 -2.24 -7.93 -21.50
CA ALA A 21 -2.97 -9.18 -21.23
C ALA A 21 -3.42 -9.14 -19.76
N PRO A 22 -4.64 -9.55 -19.43
CA PRO A 22 -5.16 -9.49 -18.07
C PRO A 22 -4.20 -10.20 -17.10
N VAL A 23 -3.75 -9.49 -16.09
CA VAL A 23 -2.71 -9.92 -15.11
C VAL A 23 -3.10 -11.21 -14.38
N LEU A 24 -4.40 -11.48 -14.27
CA LEU A 24 -4.94 -12.67 -13.61
C LEU A 24 -4.94 -13.93 -14.50
N VAL A 25 -4.85 -13.78 -15.84
CA VAL A 25 -4.94 -14.89 -16.81
C VAL A 25 -3.58 -15.54 -17.11
N ASP A 26 -2.46 -15.00 -16.62
CA ASP A 26 -1.18 -15.70 -16.76
C ASP A 26 -1.18 -16.92 -15.81
N SER A 27 -1.49 -18.08 -16.38
CA SER A 27 -1.55 -19.38 -15.69
C SER A 27 -0.17 -19.87 -15.19
N ARG A 28 0.86 -19.05 -15.34
CA ARG A 28 2.22 -19.37 -14.88
C ARG A 28 2.33 -19.17 -13.37
N ARG A 29 2.97 -20.15 -12.74
CA ARG A 29 3.35 -20.04 -11.32
C ARG A 29 4.45 -19.00 -11.19
N VAL A 30 4.26 -18.03 -10.28
CA VAL A 30 5.22 -16.95 -10.05
C VAL A 30 5.48 -16.79 -8.55
N SER A 31 6.58 -16.11 -8.23
CA SER A 31 6.87 -15.70 -6.86
C SER A 31 7.28 -14.22 -6.81
N GLY A 32 7.25 -13.67 -5.61
CA GLY A 32 7.62 -12.29 -5.34
C GLY A 32 7.92 -12.04 -3.87
N LEU A 33 8.28 -10.81 -3.58
CA LEU A 33 8.62 -10.37 -2.24
C LEU A 33 7.71 -9.24 -1.76
N LEU A 34 7.37 -9.27 -0.48
CA LEU A 34 6.77 -8.17 0.26
C LEU A 34 7.89 -7.34 0.88
N LEU A 35 8.03 -6.10 0.43
CA LEU A 35 8.93 -5.10 1.03
C LEU A 35 8.38 -3.71 0.77
N HIS A 36 8.00 -3.01 1.84
CA HIS A 36 7.57 -1.62 1.73
C HIS A 36 8.74 -0.69 1.42
N ILE A 37 8.48 0.39 0.67
CA ILE A 37 9.52 1.35 0.25
C ILE A 37 10.28 1.94 1.45
N THR A 38 9.59 2.24 2.57
CA THR A 38 10.23 2.78 3.78
C THR A 38 11.31 1.88 4.36
N SER A 39 11.23 0.57 4.10
CA SER A 39 12.16 -0.45 4.61
C SER A 39 13.39 -0.63 3.74
N LEU A 40 13.50 0.03 2.59
CA LEU A 40 14.69 -0.02 1.74
C LEU A 40 15.89 0.67 2.40
N PRO A 41 17.11 0.24 2.10
CA PRO A 41 18.32 0.95 2.53
C PRO A 41 18.37 2.36 1.94
N SER A 42 18.66 3.35 2.75
CA SER A 42 18.82 4.74 2.30
C SER A 42 19.73 5.51 3.26
N ALA A 43 20.52 6.42 2.73
CA ALA A 43 21.33 7.33 3.53
C ALA A 43 20.54 8.46 4.20
N TYR A 44 19.21 8.50 4.00
CA TYR A 44 18.35 9.63 4.36
C TYR A 44 17.34 9.31 5.47
N GLY A 45 17.62 8.30 6.28
CA GLY A 45 16.83 7.96 7.49
C GLY A 45 15.51 7.22 7.22
N ILE A 46 15.11 7.05 5.97
CA ILE A 46 13.93 6.30 5.52
C ILE A 46 14.17 5.79 4.11
N GLY A 47 13.66 4.61 3.77
CA GLY A 47 13.65 4.13 2.40
C GLY A 47 12.83 5.05 1.48
N ASP A 48 13.27 5.20 0.25
CA ASP A 48 12.68 6.14 -0.71
C ASP A 48 12.72 5.61 -2.16
N LEU A 49 12.12 6.36 -3.09
CA LEU A 49 12.03 6.06 -4.53
C LEU A 49 13.36 6.32 -5.29
N GLY A 50 14.49 6.19 -4.58
CA GLY A 50 15.83 6.43 -5.10
C GLY A 50 16.57 5.14 -5.46
N PRO A 51 17.92 5.20 -5.53
CA PRO A 51 18.77 4.13 -6.04
C PRO A 51 18.55 2.77 -5.37
N ALA A 52 18.14 2.73 -4.09
CA ALA A 52 17.89 1.46 -3.42
C ALA A 52 16.65 0.73 -3.97
N ALA A 53 15.61 1.46 -4.36
CA ALA A 53 14.43 0.87 -5.00
C ALA A 53 14.78 0.21 -6.35
N TYR A 54 15.64 0.87 -7.13
CA TYR A 54 16.13 0.30 -8.40
C TYR A 54 17.02 -0.93 -8.17
N ARG A 55 17.92 -0.91 -7.17
CA ARG A 55 18.72 -2.08 -6.80
C ARG A 55 17.86 -3.25 -6.31
N PHE A 56 16.74 -2.97 -5.64
CA PHE A 56 15.80 -4.02 -5.25
C PHE A 56 15.09 -4.62 -6.46
N ALA A 57 14.69 -3.82 -7.44
CA ALA A 57 14.15 -4.33 -8.70
C ALA A 57 15.19 -5.20 -9.45
N ASP A 58 16.47 -4.82 -9.44
CA ASP A 58 17.55 -5.64 -10.00
C ASP A 58 17.74 -6.95 -9.22
N PHE A 59 17.62 -6.93 -7.88
CA PHE A 59 17.66 -8.13 -7.05
C PHE A 59 16.49 -9.08 -7.40
N LEU A 60 15.25 -8.55 -7.51
CA LEU A 60 14.11 -9.35 -7.94
C LEU A 60 14.35 -10.00 -9.31
N THR A 61 14.98 -9.25 -10.22
CA THR A 61 15.32 -9.78 -11.56
C THR A 61 16.32 -10.91 -11.49
N ARG A 62 17.39 -10.76 -10.71
CA ARG A 62 18.45 -11.80 -10.56
C ARG A 62 17.93 -13.07 -9.89
N THR A 63 16.95 -12.93 -9.00
CA THR A 63 16.34 -14.05 -8.27
C THR A 63 15.07 -14.59 -8.96
N ASP A 64 14.81 -14.18 -10.19
CA ASP A 64 13.63 -14.57 -10.98
C ASP A 64 12.27 -14.24 -10.31
N GLN A 65 12.23 -13.25 -9.38
CA GLN A 65 10.99 -12.80 -8.78
C GLN A 65 10.20 -11.91 -9.76
N ARG A 66 8.87 -12.07 -9.75
CA ARG A 66 7.96 -11.40 -10.68
C ARG A 66 7.03 -10.40 -10.00
N LEU A 67 6.89 -10.47 -8.68
CA LEU A 67 6.02 -9.60 -7.90
C LEU A 67 6.84 -8.83 -6.87
N TRP A 68 6.55 -7.54 -6.78
CA TRP A 68 6.99 -6.69 -5.68
C TRP A 68 5.76 -6.16 -4.96
N GLN A 69 5.43 -6.75 -3.82
CA GLN A 69 4.32 -6.29 -2.99
C GLN A 69 4.76 -5.18 -2.06
N MET A 70 3.92 -4.15 -1.93
CA MET A 70 4.10 -2.99 -1.07
C MET A 70 2.85 -2.71 -0.29
N LEU A 71 3.00 -2.05 0.87
CA LEU A 71 1.92 -1.50 1.66
C LEU A 71 1.40 -0.20 1.03
N PRO A 72 0.28 0.38 1.48
CA PRO A 72 -0.25 1.62 0.93
C PRO A 72 0.80 2.74 0.89
N LEU A 73 0.84 3.48 -0.22
CA LEU A 73 1.86 4.53 -0.46
C LEU A 73 1.37 5.95 -0.09
N GLY A 74 0.22 6.06 0.58
CA GLY A 74 -0.34 7.35 1.00
C GLY A 74 0.46 8.03 2.11
N PRO A 75 0.26 9.35 2.33
CA PRO A 75 0.87 10.06 3.44
C PRO A 75 0.39 9.48 4.77
N ALA A 76 1.28 8.83 5.52
CA ALA A 76 0.92 8.17 6.77
C ALA A 76 0.40 9.17 7.82
N GLY A 77 -0.68 8.80 8.50
CA GLY A 77 -1.31 9.56 9.58
C GLY A 77 -0.87 9.07 10.96
N VAL A 78 -1.85 8.81 11.82
CA VAL A 78 -1.62 8.40 13.21
C VAL A 78 -0.77 7.13 13.29
N GLY A 79 0.20 7.12 14.20
CA GLY A 79 1.09 5.97 14.42
C GLY A 79 2.03 5.66 13.25
N HIS A 80 2.13 6.55 12.25
CA HIS A 80 2.88 6.34 11.01
C HIS A 80 2.43 5.13 10.19
N SER A 81 1.22 4.62 10.48
CA SER A 81 0.64 3.50 9.77
C SER A 81 0.31 3.88 8.32
N PRO A 82 0.74 3.10 7.33
CA PRO A 82 0.34 3.29 5.93
C PRO A 82 -1.16 3.05 5.73
N TYR A 83 -1.83 2.32 6.63
CA TYR A 83 -3.28 2.07 6.59
C TYR A 83 -4.11 3.23 7.15
N SER A 84 -3.48 4.18 7.86
CA SER A 84 -4.11 5.42 8.36
C SER A 84 -3.70 6.62 7.52
N ALA A 85 -3.64 6.46 6.19
CA ALA A 85 -3.20 7.53 5.30
C ALA A 85 -4.16 8.72 5.32
N THR A 86 -3.59 9.93 5.28
CA THR A 86 -4.36 11.19 5.23
C THR A 86 -4.93 11.50 3.84
N SER A 87 -4.64 10.66 2.85
CA SER A 87 -5.28 10.61 1.54
C SER A 87 -5.05 9.26 0.87
N THR A 88 -6.10 8.70 0.25
CA THR A 88 -6.01 7.47 -0.55
C THR A 88 -5.46 7.73 -1.96
N PHE A 89 -5.43 8.99 -2.41
CA PHE A 89 -4.93 9.39 -3.73
C PHE A 89 -3.49 9.89 -3.71
N ALA A 90 -3.12 10.64 -2.68
CA ALA A 90 -1.79 11.25 -2.60
C ALA A 90 -0.68 10.23 -2.36
N GLY A 91 0.51 10.51 -2.87
CA GLY A 91 1.72 9.80 -2.50
C GLY A 91 2.36 10.39 -1.24
N ASN A 92 2.98 9.53 -0.43
CA ASN A 92 3.69 9.96 0.79
C ASN A 92 4.94 10.78 0.44
N PRO A 93 5.01 12.06 0.82
CA PRO A 93 6.18 12.90 0.55
C PRO A 93 7.49 12.36 1.15
N LEU A 94 7.41 11.57 2.22
CA LEU A 94 8.59 10.94 2.81
C LEU A 94 9.27 9.92 1.88
N LEU A 95 8.55 9.40 0.88
CA LEU A 95 9.10 8.47 -0.11
C LEU A 95 9.82 9.18 -1.27
N ILE A 96 9.72 10.50 -1.40
CA ILE A 96 10.45 11.25 -2.42
C ILE A 96 11.94 11.15 -2.15
N SER A 97 12.71 10.62 -3.09
CA SER A 97 14.17 10.52 -2.95
C SER A 97 14.84 11.88 -3.15
N PRO A 98 15.76 12.28 -2.27
CA PRO A 98 16.54 13.53 -2.42
C PRO A 98 17.55 13.49 -3.58
N GLU A 99 18.02 12.32 -4.01
CA GLU A 99 19.06 12.24 -5.04
C GLU A 99 18.62 12.78 -6.40
N PRO A 100 17.44 12.43 -6.95
CA PRO A 100 16.95 13.09 -8.16
C PRO A 100 16.72 14.59 -7.98
N LEU A 101 16.35 15.05 -6.77
CA LEU A 101 16.20 16.49 -6.51
C LEU A 101 17.52 17.25 -6.66
N ARG A 102 18.63 16.62 -6.26
CA ARG A 102 19.97 17.17 -6.45
C ARG A 102 20.34 17.24 -7.94
N GLU A 103 20.03 16.20 -8.70
CA GLU A 103 20.26 16.17 -10.16
C GLU A 103 19.48 17.26 -10.89
N TYR A 104 18.29 17.61 -10.41
CA TYR A 104 17.48 18.72 -10.95
C TYR A 104 17.94 20.10 -10.46
N GLY A 105 18.94 20.19 -9.57
CA GLY A 105 19.40 21.45 -8.98
C GLY A 105 18.47 22.01 -7.90
N LEU A 106 17.52 21.21 -7.42
CA LEU A 106 16.54 21.60 -6.41
C LEU A 106 17.11 21.61 -5.00
N VAL A 107 18.13 20.79 -4.72
CA VAL A 107 18.82 20.73 -3.43
C VAL A 107 20.32 20.58 -3.65
N THR A 108 21.11 20.97 -2.65
CA THR A 108 22.57 20.80 -2.61
C THR A 108 22.96 19.66 -1.65
N GLU A 109 24.22 19.28 -1.65
CA GLU A 109 24.77 18.32 -0.72
C GLU A 109 24.64 18.78 0.74
N ASP A 110 24.81 20.08 0.99
CA ASP A 110 24.69 20.67 2.33
C ASP A 110 23.25 20.61 2.86
N ASP A 111 22.26 20.78 1.97
CA ASP A 111 20.83 20.63 2.34
C ASP A 111 20.50 19.21 2.80
N LEU A 112 21.24 18.19 2.33
CA LEU A 112 21.02 16.79 2.64
C LEU A 112 21.78 16.29 3.89
N ALA A 113 22.78 17.02 4.36
CA ALA A 113 23.61 16.63 5.49
C ALA A 113 22.80 16.29 6.77
N PRO A 114 21.72 17.02 7.14
CA PRO A 114 20.89 16.68 8.29
C PRO A 114 20.17 15.32 8.16
N LEU A 115 19.80 14.90 6.95
CA LEU A 115 19.17 13.60 6.70
C LEU A 115 20.18 12.46 6.87
N ARG A 116 21.43 12.63 6.43
CA ARG A 116 22.49 11.60 6.57
C ARG A 116 22.93 11.33 7.99
N ALA A 117 22.58 12.20 8.93
CA ALA A 117 22.83 12.00 10.36
C ALA A 117 21.75 11.15 11.06
N LEU A 118 20.79 10.60 10.30
CA LEU A 118 19.72 9.74 10.81
C LEU A 118 20.15 8.26 10.84
N PRO A 119 19.50 7.41 11.67
CA PRO A 119 19.73 5.98 11.67
C PRO A 119 19.53 5.33 10.28
N ASN A 120 20.26 4.25 10.01
CA ASN A 120 20.15 3.51 8.75
C ASN A 120 19.49 2.13 8.91
N ASP A 121 19.27 1.67 10.14
CA ASP A 121 18.71 0.37 10.52
C ASP A 121 17.22 0.43 10.90
N HIS A 122 16.70 1.61 11.18
CA HIS A 122 15.28 1.84 11.45
C HIS A 122 14.86 3.24 11.04
N VAL A 123 13.52 3.46 10.93
CA VAL A 123 12.96 4.79 10.68
C VAL A 123 12.67 5.50 12.01
N ASP A 124 13.31 6.64 12.21
CA ASP A 124 13.00 7.58 13.29
C ASP A 124 12.07 8.67 12.71
N TYR A 125 10.76 8.42 12.76
CA TYR A 125 9.77 9.29 12.14
C TYR A 125 9.75 10.70 12.73
N GLU A 126 9.99 10.83 14.04
CA GLU A 126 10.03 12.12 14.73
C GLU A 126 11.17 13.02 14.21
N ARG A 127 12.24 12.40 13.71
CA ARG A 127 13.40 13.12 13.21
C ARG A 127 13.43 13.22 11.68
N VAL A 128 12.98 12.18 10.97
CA VAL A 128 13.02 12.18 9.50
C VAL A 128 11.95 13.08 8.91
N GLY A 129 10.73 13.08 9.47
CA GLY A 129 9.61 13.87 8.95
C GLY A 129 9.94 15.37 8.81
N PRO A 130 10.30 16.08 9.92
CA PRO A 130 10.65 17.50 9.84
C PRO A 130 11.84 17.81 8.92
N ARG A 131 12.88 16.95 8.92
CA ARG A 131 14.07 17.16 8.07
C ARG A 131 13.77 16.95 6.59
N LYS A 132 12.97 15.93 6.25
CA LYS A 132 12.55 15.69 4.88
C LYS A 132 11.68 16.83 4.37
N ARG A 133 10.78 17.36 5.23
CA ARG A 133 9.98 18.54 4.93
C ARG A 133 10.87 19.75 4.60
N THR A 134 11.87 20.05 5.41
CA THR A 134 12.82 21.16 5.14
C THR A 134 13.50 21.00 3.78
N VAL A 135 13.91 19.80 3.41
CA VAL A 135 14.51 19.52 2.09
C VAL A 135 13.51 19.75 0.96
N LEU A 136 12.25 19.30 1.14
CA LEU A 136 11.19 19.48 0.15
C LEU A 136 10.74 20.95 0.03
N ASP A 137 10.72 21.71 1.13
CA ASP A 137 10.49 23.16 1.12
C ASP A 137 11.58 23.87 0.33
N THR A 138 12.87 23.57 0.60
CA THR A 138 14.01 24.11 -0.17
C THR A 138 13.92 23.78 -1.66
N ALA A 139 13.48 22.55 -1.97
CA ALA A 139 13.28 22.12 -3.36
C ALA A 139 12.20 22.94 -4.06
N PHE A 140 11.08 23.21 -3.38
CA PHE A 140 10.00 24.04 -3.90
C PHE A 140 10.46 25.48 -4.11
N ASP A 141 11.12 26.10 -3.13
CA ASP A 141 11.60 27.50 -3.21
C ASP A 141 12.52 27.69 -4.42
N ARG A 142 13.44 26.74 -4.67
CA ARG A 142 14.32 26.82 -5.86
C ARG A 142 13.59 26.57 -7.17
N PHE A 143 12.60 25.68 -7.18
CA PHE A 143 11.75 25.46 -8.35
C PHE A 143 10.95 26.73 -8.69
N ASP A 144 10.27 27.31 -7.72
CA ASP A 144 9.43 28.50 -7.89
C ASP A 144 10.25 29.74 -8.29
N ALA A 145 11.51 29.84 -7.83
CA ALA A 145 12.47 30.85 -8.26
C ALA A 145 13.07 30.59 -9.66
N GLY A 146 12.72 29.50 -10.33
CA GLY A 146 13.25 29.16 -11.65
C GLY A 146 14.71 28.65 -11.63
N HIS A 147 15.21 28.20 -10.50
CA HIS A 147 16.59 27.75 -10.31
C HIS A 147 16.74 26.21 -10.49
N SER A 148 15.92 25.57 -11.30
CA SER A 148 15.96 24.13 -11.51
C SER A 148 15.92 23.76 -12.99
N SER A 149 16.30 22.53 -13.31
CA SER A 149 16.13 21.95 -14.65
C SER A 149 14.75 21.33 -14.87
N LEU A 150 13.87 21.34 -13.85
CA LEU A 150 12.49 20.88 -14.00
C LEU A 150 11.67 21.91 -14.77
N ASP A 151 10.88 21.41 -15.70
CA ASP A 151 10.04 22.21 -16.57
C ASP A 151 8.70 22.54 -15.87
N GLU A 152 8.40 23.84 -15.78
CA GLU A 152 7.15 24.38 -15.24
C GLU A 152 5.92 23.85 -16.00
N MET A 153 6.01 23.74 -17.33
CA MET A 153 4.91 23.20 -18.13
C MET A 153 4.56 21.76 -17.75
N SER A 154 5.55 20.93 -17.42
CA SER A 154 5.31 19.57 -16.95
C SER A 154 4.59 19.55 -15.60
N PHE A 155 4.86 20.50 -14.72
CA PHE A 155 4.17 20.62 -13.44
C PHE A 155 2.71 21.07 -13.63
N GLU A 156 2.45 22.08 -14.46
CA GLU A 156 1.08 22.51 -14.75
C GLU A 156 0.26 21.40 -15.44
N GLN A 157 0.86 20.69 -16.40
CA GLN A 157 0.20 19.54 -17.02
C GLN A 157 -0.16 18.44 -16.01
N PHE A 158 0.73 18.16 -15.04
CA PHE A 158 0.42 17.24 -13.94
C PHE A 158 -0.76 17.73 -13.12
N ARG A 159 -0.81 19.03 -12.76
CA ARG A 159 -1.92 19.61 -12.00
C ARG A 159 -3.25 19.49 -12.75
N GLU A 160 -3.26 19.73 -14.04
CA GLU A 160 -4.44 19.56 -14.89
C GLU A 160 -4.90 18.10 -14.94
N ASN A 161 -3.98 17.17 -15.20
CA ASN A 161 -4.27 15.74 -15.31
C ASN A 161 -4.75 15.12 -13.99
N GLN A 162 -4.32 15.65 -12.84
CA GLN A 162 -4.65 15.15 -11.51
C GLN A 162 -5.70 16.01 -10.78
N SER A 163 -6.38 16.92 -11.50
CA SER A 163 -7.30 17.92 -10.93
C SER A 163 -8.46 17.31 -10.12
N ALA A 164 -8.84 16.07 -10.42
CA ALA A 164 -9.96 15.38 -9.76
C ALA A 164 -9.76 15.17 -8.24
N TRP A 165 -8.52 15.11 -7.76
CA TRP A 165 -8.20 14.90 -6.34
C TRP A 165 -7.15 15.86 -5.80
N LEU A 166 -6.20 16.29 -6.65
CA LEU A 166 -5.02 17.03 -6.22
C LEU A 166 -5.35 18.39 -5.61
N ALA A 167 -6.37 19.08 -6.14
CA ALA A 167 -6.77 20.41 -5.66
C ALA A 167 -7.27 20.37 -4.21
N ASP A 168 -8.07 19.37 -3.86
CA ASP A 168 -8.62 19.21 -2.51
C ASP A 168 -7.57 18.67 -1.55
N TYR A 169 -6.75 17.70 -1.98
CA TYR A 169 -5.62 17.23 -1.17
C TYR A 169 -4.61 18.35 -0.87
N ALA A 170 -4.20 19.12 -1.87
CA ALA A 170 -3.21 20.18 -1.67
C ALA A 170 -3.72 21.29 -0.74
N LEU A 171 -5.02 21.63 -0.83
CA LEU A 171 -5.66 22.54 0.10
C LEU A 171 -5.75 21.95 1.52
N TYR A 172 -6.17 20.69 1.65
CA TYR A 172 -6.19 19.98 2.93
C TYR A 172 -4.81 20.01 3.59
N ALA A 173 -3.76 19.62 2.86
CA ALA A 173 -2.40 19.62 3.37
C ALA A 173 -1.88 21.02 3.74
N ALA A 174 -2.24 22.04 2.98
CA ALA A 174 -1.92 23.42 3.31
C ALA A 174 -2.64 23.90 4.57
N LEU A 175 -3.91 23.52 4.76
CA LEU A 175 -4.67 23.84 5.97
C LEU A 175 -4.14 23.08 7.19
N LYS A 176 -3.67 21.84 7.03
CA LYS A 176 -2.94 21.11 8.10
C LYS A 176 -1.71 21.89 8.55
N ASP A 177 -0.93 22.47 7.61
CA ASP A 177 0.21 23.31 7.95
C ASP A 177 -0.20 24.59 8.70
N VAL A 178 -1.29 25.24 8.26
CA VAL A 178 -1.81 26.49 8.87
C VAL A 178 -2.35 26.27 10.27
N HIS A 179 -2.90 25.10 10.53
CA HIS A 179 -3.51 24.73 11.82
C HIS A 179 -2.59 23.80 12.66
N ASP A 180 -1.27 23.87 12.48
CA ASP A 180 -0.29 23.12 13.27
C ASP A 180 -0.54 21.61 13.35
N GLY A 181 -1.08 21.03 12.26
CA GLY A 181 -1.41 19.61 12.17
C GLY A 181 -2.74 19.21 12.80
N ALA A 182 -3.52 20.17 13.33
CA ALA A 182 -4.83 19.88 13.91
C ALA A 182 -5.76 19.12 12.94
N PRO A 183 -6.56 18.15 13.43
CA PRO A 183 -7.52 17.43 12.60
C PRO A 183 -8.55 18.39 11.97
N TRP A 184 -9.04 18.06 10.75
CA TRP A 184 -9.94 18.97 10.02
C TRP A 184 -11.23 19.31 10.77
N MET A 185 -11.71 18.43 11.66
CA MET A 185 -12.88 18.68 12.47
C MET A 185 -12.69 19.78 13.55
N GLU A 186 -11.44 20.10 13.87
CA GLU A 186 -11.07 21.19 14.80
C GLU A 186 -10.83 22.53 14.07
N TRP A 187 -10.89 22.55 12.75
CA TRP A 187 -10.74 23.79 11.98
C TRP A 187 -11.94 24.73 12.15
N PRO A 188 -11.83 26.02 11.78
CA PRO A 188 -12.98 26.90 11.73
C PRO A 188 -14.16 26.28 10.98
N SER A 189 -15.38 26.34 11.56
CA SER A 189 -16.55 25.61 11.09
C SER A 189 -16.81 25.72 9.57
N PRO A 190 -16.64 26.88 8.88
CA PRO A 190 -16.83 26.92 7.42
C PRO A 190 -15.82 26.10 6.63
N LEU A 191 -14.59 25.94 7.13
CA LEU A 191 -13.56 25.09 6.52
C LEU A 191 -13.82 23.62 6.86
N ALA A 192 -14.13 23.32 8.11
CA ALA A 192 -14.47 21.96 8.54
C ALA A 192 -15.69 21.41 7.78
N ARG A 193 -16.69 22.25 7.48
CA ARG A 193 -17.90 21.89 6.71
C ARG A 193 -17.75 21.96 5.19
N PHE A 194 -16.55 22.16 4.70
CA PHE A 194 -16.25 22.23 3.27
C PHE A 194 -17.08 23.28 2.51
N GLU A 195 -17.34 24.47 3.12
CA GLU A 195 -18.14 25.52 2.51
C GLU A 195 -17.38 26.23 1.38
N SER A 196 -17.97 26.29 0.18
CA SER A 196 -17.31 26.78 -1.05
C SER A 196 -16.64 28.14 -0.90
N ASP A 197 -17.33 29.12 -0.27
CA ASP A 197 -16.78 30.47 -0.09
C ASP A 197 -15.55 30.50 0.85
N ALA A 198 -15.54 29.62 1.87
CA ALA A 198 -14.42 29.50 2.79
C ALA A 198 -13.22 28.84 2.10
N LEU A 199 -13.47 27.81 1.29
CA LEU A 199 -12.44 27.12 0.51
C LEU A 199 -11.82 28.03 -0.53
N GLU A 200 -12.60 28.84 -1.25
CA GLU A 200 -12.07 29.78 -2.24
C GLU A 200 -11.17 30.85 -1.60
N ARG A 201 -11.58 31.40 -0.45
CA ARG A 201 -10.74 32.31 0.33
C ARG A 201 -9.46 31.63 0.82
N ALA A 202 -9.54 30.40 1.32
CA ALA A 202 -8.40 29.64 1.78
C ALA A 202 -7.41 29.33 0.64
N ARG A 203 -7.91 28.89 -0.53
CA ARG A 203 -7.08 28.68 -1.73
C ARG A 203 -6.33 29.95 -2.15
N THR A 204 -7.00 31.12 -2.09
CA THR A 204 -6.38 32.40 -2.42
C THR A 204 -5.38 32.84 -1.37
N THR A 205 -5.74 32.71 -0.09
CA THR A 205 -4.88 33.16 1.02
C THR A 205 -3.62 32.33 1.17
N HIS A 206 -3.69 31.04 0.89
CA HIS A 206 -2.61 30.07 1.07
C HIS A 206 -2.11 29.50 -0.26
N ALA A 207 -2.24 30.26 -1.35
CA ALA A 207 -1.93 29.82 -2.72
C ALA A 207 -0.53 29.19 -2.85
N ASP A 208 0.48 29.80 -2.26
CA ASP A 208 1.87 29.31 -2.32
C ASP A 208 2.03 27.97 -1.59
N THR A 209 1.38 27.81 -0.41
CA THR A 209 1.42 26.55 0.34
C THR A 209 0.66 25.44 -0.39
N VAL A 210 -0.49 25.74 -0.98
CA VAL A 210 -1.24 24.81 -1.84
C VAL A 210 -0.40 24.36 -3.03
N ARG A 211 0.25 25.33 -3.71
CA ARG A 211 1.15 25.06 -4.85
C ARG A 211 2.33 24.17 -4.43
N LYS A 212 2.92 24.42 -3.25
CA LYS A 212 3.99 23.64 -2.68
C LYS A 212 3.59 22.17 -2.48
N HIS A 213 2.43 21.89 -1.86
CA HIS A 213 1.96 20.53 -1.67
C HIS A 213 1.64 19.83 -3.00
N ALA A 214 1.09 20.55 -3.98
CA ALA A 214 0.90 20.02 -5.33
C ALA A 214 2.25 19.68 -6.01
N PHE A 215 3.29 20.51 -5.79
CA PHE A 215 4.63 20.26 -6.30
C PHE A 215 5.27 19.00 -5.67
N TRP A 216 5.08 18.75 -4.37
CA TRP A 216 5.55 17.51 -3.77
C TRP A 216 4.87 16.26 -4.38
N GLN A 217 3.59 16.35 -4.70
CA GLN A 217 2.90 15.26 -5.40
C GLN A 217 3.41 15.08 -6.83
N PHE A 218 3.78 16.15 -7.52
CA PHE A 218 4.44 16.06 -8.82
C PHE A 218 5.79 15.35 -8.74
N LEU A 219 6.62 15.67 -7.74
CA LEU A 219 7.90 14.99 -7.51
C LEU A 219 7.71 13.50 -7.22
N PHE A 220 6.76 13.16 -6.34
CA PHE A 220 6.40 11.77 -6.05
C PHE A 220 5.96 11.04 -7.33
N HIS A 221 5.04 11.61 -8.08
CA HIS A 221 4.53 11.02 -9.31
C HIS A 221 5.64 10.74 -10.33
N ARG A 222 6.54 11.68 -10.52
CA ARG A 222 7.67 11.50 -11.44
C ARG A 222 8.57 10.34 -11.03
N GLN A 223 8.94 10.28 -9.76
CA GLN A 223 9.83 9.23 -9.25
C GLN A 223 9.14 7.86 -9.26
N TRP A 224 7.85 7.82 -8.89
CA TRP A 224 7.06 6.60 -8.95
C TRP A 224 6.92 6.06 -10.37
N THR A 225 6.53 6.90 -11.32
CA THR A 225 6.39 6.49 -12.73
C THR A 225 7.70 5.99 -13.33
N ALA A 226 8.82 6.59 -12.96
CA ALA A 226 10.14 6.13 -13.39
C ALA A 226 10.48 4.75 -12.82
N LEU A 227 10.23 4.51 -11.52
CA LEU A 227 10.43 3.21 -10.88
C LEU A 227 9.48 2.15 -11.46
N GLN A 228 8.20 2.48 -11.65
CA GLN A 228 7.21 1.60 -12.28
C GLN A 228 7.67 1.15 -13.68
N SER A 229 8.09 2.09 -14.51
CA SER A 229 8.61 1.81 -15.84
C SER A 229 9.87 0.92 -15.80
N TYR A 230 10.74 1.14 -14.82
CA TYR A 230 11.94 0.34 -14.61
C TYR A 230 11.61 -1.11 -14.22
N CYS A 231 10.63 -1.31 -13.34
CA CYS A 231 10.13 -2.62 -12.95
C CYS A 231 9.48 -3.35 -14.14
N HIS A 232 8.62 -2.66 -14.88
CA HIS A 232 7.95 -3.23 -16.06
C HIS A 232 8.93 -3.65 -17.15
N ALA A 233 9.99 -2.87 -17.40
CA ALA A 233 11.05 -3.23 -18.34
C ALA A 233 11.82 -4.51 -17.93
N ARG A 234 11.68 -4.95 -16.66
CA ARG A 234 12.25 -6.18 -16.10
C ARG A 234 11.23 -7.27 -15.85
N ASP A 235 10.00 -7.08 -16.35
CA ASP A 235 8.88 -7.99 -16.16
C ASP A 235 8.58 -8.25 -14.66
N ILE A 236 8.74 -7.22 -13.84
CA ILE A 236 8.33 -7.16 -12.45
C ILE A 236 7.01 -6.42 -12.38
N ARG A 237 6.01 -7.03 -11.77
CA ARG A 237 4.70 -6.47 -11.50
C ARG A 237 4.66 -5.88 -10.12
N LEU A 238 4.09 -4.68 -10.01
CA LEU A 238 3.91 -4.00 -8.75
C LEU A 238 2.58 -4.41 -8.14
N PHE A 239 2.64 -4.93 -6.92
CA PHE A 239 1.50 -5.41 -6.18
C PHE A 239 1.22 -4.46 -5.01
N GLY A 240 0.15 -3.68 -5.13
CA GLY A 240 -0.27 -2.69 -4.15
C GLY A 240 -1.18 -3.26 -3.07
N ASP A 241 -1.54 -2.38 -2.14
CA ASP A 241 -2.45 -2.68 -1.04
C ASP A 241 -3.47 -1.53 -0.92
N LEU A 242 -4.75 -1.86 -0.81
CA LEU A 242 -5.85 -0.92 -0.76
C LEU A 242 -6.74 -1.22 0.44
N PRO A 243 -6.61 -0.48 1.55
CA PRO A 243 -7.51 -0.62 2.70
C PRO A 243 -8.95 -0.33 2.30
N ILE A 244 -9.92 -1.12 2.79
CA ILE A 244 -11.33 -0.80 2.54
C ILE A 244 -11.67 0.59 3.07
N TYR A 245 -11.30 0.90 4.30
CA TYR A 245 -11.63 2.19 4.93
C TYR A 245 -10.53 3.23 4.73
N VAL A 246 -10.91 4.49 4.95
CA VAL A 246 -10.00 5.64 4.96
C VAL A 246 -9.95 6.24 6.37
N ALA A 247 -8.88 6.94 6.69
CA ALA A 247 -8.75 7.61 7.97
C ALA A 247 -9.78 8.74 8.11
N TYR A 248 -10.33 8.92 9.31
CA TYR A 248 -11.28 10.00 9.57
C TYR A 248 -10.64 11.37 9.33
N ASP A 249 -9.42 11.60 9.85
CA ASP A 249 -8.64 12.80 9.56
C ASP A 249 -7.89 12.64 8.23
N SER A 250 -8.63 12.73 7.13
CA SER A 250 -8.12 12.64 5.76
C SER A 250 -8.77 13.66 4.83
N ALA A 251 -8.08 13.97 3.74
CA ALA A 251 -8.65 14.77 2.65
C ALA A 251 -9.88 14.10 2.03
N ASP A 252 -9.90 12.78 2.03
CA ASP A 252 -10.99 11.97 1.47
C ASP A 252 -12.30 12.18 2.22
N VAL A 253 -12.27 12.07 3.55
CA VAL A 253 -13.46 12.29 4.40
C VAL A 253 -13.84 13.76 4.41
N TRP A 254 -12.86 14.67 4.55
CA TRP A 254 -13.10 16.11 4.57
C TRP A 254 -13.80 16.63 3.30
N ALA A 255 -13.35 16.16 2.13
CA ALA A 255 -13.91 16.62 0.85
C ALA A 255 -15.23 15.92 0.47
N HIS A 256 -15.52 14.76 1.03
CA HIS A 256 -16.65 13.91 0.64
C HIS A 256 -17.51 13.46 1.82
N GLN A 257 -17.79 14.38 2.77
CA GLN A 257 -18.50 14.07 4.03
C GLN A 257 -19.85 13.37 3.82
N ASP A 258 -20.55 13.66 2.72
CA ASP A 258 -21.82 13.04 2.37
C ASP A 258 -21.73 11.54 2.02
N LEU A 259 -20.54 11.04 1.74
CA LEU A 259 -20.28 9.61 1.46
C LEU A 259 -20.03 8.78 2.72
N PHE A 260 -19.89 9.42 3.89
CA PHE A 260 -19.58 8.75 5.15
C PHE A 260 -20.70 8.92 6.18
N GLN A 261 -20.78 7.99 7.14
CA GLN A 261 -21.76 8.02 8.22
C GLN A 261 -21.36 9.04 9.30
N LEU A 262 -21.49 10.32 8.95
CA LEU A 262 -21.23 11.46 9.82
C LEU A 262 -22.55 12.13 10.23
N ASP A 263 -22.57 12.76 11.40
CA ASP A 263 -23.66 13.63 11.86
C ASP A 263 -23.58 15.04 11.24
N ALA A 264 -24.44 15.94 11.68
CA ALA A 264 -24.51 17.32 11.16
C ALA A 264 -23.28 18.17 11.54
N ASP A 265 -22.53 17.78 12.56
CA ASP A 265 -21.30 18.44 13.02
C ASP A 265 -20.04 17.81 12.43
N GLY A 266 -20.19 16.76 11.62
CA GLY A 266 -19.12 16.05 10.93
C GLY A 266 -18.48 14.92 11.76
N ALA A 267 -19.02 14.62 12.95
CA ALA A 267 -18.54 13.51 13.76
C ALA A 267 -19.08 12.16 13.26
N PRO A 268 -18.29 11.07 13.29
CA PRO A 268 -18.78 9.75 12.95
C PRO A 268 -19.95 9.32 13.86
N THR A 269 -21.00 8.77 13.28
CA THR A 269 -22.11 8.16 14.05
C THR A 269 -21.81 6.71 14.40
N ALA A 270 -20.97 6.07 13.57
CA ALA A 270 -20.45 4.74 13.78
C ALA A 270 -19.04 4.61 13.15
N VAL A 271 -18.25 3.67 13.65
CA VAL A 271 -16.90 3.41 13.16
C VAL A 271 -16.69 1.94 12.84
N ALA A 272 -15.69 1.68 12.00
CA ALA A 272 -15.30 0.34 11.60
C ALA A 272 -14.49 -0.38 12.69
N GLY A 273 -14.55 -1.71 12.66
CA GLY A 273 -13.76 -2.60 13.47
C GLY A 273 -14.03 -4.06 13.18
N VAL A 274 -13.63 -4.93 14.09
CA VAL A 274 -13.96 -6.36 14.08
C VAL A 274 -14.45 -6.79 15.46
N PRO A 275 -15.37 -7.78 15.52
CA PRO A 275 -15.92 -8.25 16.79
C PRO A 275 -14.86 -8.90 17.68
N PRO A 276 -15.18 -9.09 18.97
CA PRO A 276 -14.41 -9.94 19.85
C PRO A 276 -14.16 -11.33 19.26
N ASP A 277 -12.92 -11.80 19.35
CA ASP A 277 -12.50 -13.11 18.92
C ASP A 277 -11.56 -13.79 19.95
N TYR A 278 -10.98 -14.92 19.59
CA TYR A 278 -10.06 -15.66 20.46
C TYR A 278 -8.77 -14.85 20.75
N PHE A 279 -8.34 -14.00 19.83
CA PHE A 279 -7.11 -13.21 19.94
C PHE A 279 -7.33 -11.85 20.63
N SER A 280 -8.54 -11.28 20.49
CA SER A 280 -8.91 -9.99 21.07
C SER A 280 -10.27 -10.09 21.77
N PRO A 281 -10.32 -10.24 23.09
CA PRO A 281 -11.60 -10.34 23.84
C PRO A 281 -12.49 -9.10 23.73
N GLU A 282 -11.94 -7.94 23.38
CA GLU A 282 -12.65 -6.67 23.18
C GLU A 282 -12.89 -6.37 21.70
N GLY A 283 -12.41 -7.23 20.81
CA GLY A 283 -12.36 -6.96 19.39
C GLY A 283 -11.37 -5.85 19.04
N GLN A 284 -11.46 -5.29 17.85
CA GLN A 284 -10.64 -4.16 17.44
C GLN A 284 -11.54 -3.01 16.97
N ARG A 285 -11.38 -1.84 17.58
CA ARG A 285 -12.02 -0.61 17.15
C ARG A 285 -11.02 0.21 16.34
N TRP A 286 -11.20 0.27 15.02
CA TRP A 286 -10.24 0.96 14.13
C TRP A 286 -10.47 2.46 14.05
N GLY A 287 -11.71 2.93 14.31
CA GLY A 287 -12.03 4.35 14.33
C GLY A 287 -12.26 5.00 12.97
N ASN A 288 -12.14 4.25 11.88
CA ASN A 288 -12.45 4.74 10.53
C ASN A 288 -13.96 4.97 10.38
N PRO A 289 -14.42 6.08 9.78
CA PRO A 289 -15.84 6.29 9.50
C PRO A 289 -16.34 5.28 8.47
N LEU A 290 -17.56 4.81 8.65
CA LEU A 290 -18.21 3.89 7.73
C LEU A 290 -18.80 4.63 6.53
N TYR A 291 -18.87 3.92 5.39
CA TYR A 291 -19.46 4.45 4.18
C TYR A 291 -20.99 4.48 4.24
N ARG A 292 -21.61 5.45 3.57
CA ARG A 292 -23.03 5.43 3.21
C ARG A 292 -23.18 4.70 1.87
N TRP A 293 -23.15 3.38 1.91
CA TRP A 293 -23.17 2.55 0.70
C TRP A 293 -24.38 2.80 -0.20
N GLU A 294 -25.55 3.12 0.38
CA GLU A 294 -26.74 3.48 -0.40
C GLU A 294 -26.51 4.77 -1.20
N ARG A 295 -25.90 5.78 -0.57
CA ARG A 295 -25.54 7.04 -1.22
C ARG A 295 -24.51 6.84 -2.33
N MET A 296 -23.53 5.97 -2.12
CA MET A 296 -22.55 5.62 -3.15
C MET A 296 -23.18 4.84 -4.31
N ARG A 297 -24.16 4.00 -4.04
CA ARG A 297 -24.91 3.27 -5.07
C ARG A 297 -25.70 4.21 -5.98
N GLU A 298 -26.29 5.28 -5.43
CA GLU A 298 -27.05 6.29 -6.21
C GLU A 298 -26.22 6.97 -7.30
N ASN A 299 -24.89 7.07 -7.12
CA ASN A 299 -23.95 7.61 -8.10
C ASN A 299 -23.03 6.54 -8.71
N GLU A 300 -23.47 5.27 -8.76
CA GLU A 300 -22.75 4.15 -9.36
C GLU A 300 -21.34 3.98 -8.78
N TYR A 301 -21.17 4.25 -7.48
CA TYR A 301 -19.90 4.16 -6.75
C TYR A 301 -18.76 5.00 -7.36
N ALA A 302 -19.06 6.16 -7.95
CA ALA A 302 -18.12 6.98 -8.70
C ALA A 302 -16.83 7.31 -7.94
N TRP A 303 -16.91 7.59 -6.63
CA TRP A 303 -15.72 7.85 -5.80
C TRP A 303 -14.82 6.60 -5.68
N TRP A 304 -15.42 5.44 -5.44
CA TRP A 304 -14.69 4.17 -5.39
C TRP A 304 -14.08 3.77 -6.73
N THR A 305 -14.80 4.02 -7.83
CA THR A 305 -14.30 3.83 -9.19
C THR A 305 -13.09 4.71 -9.47
N ALA A 306 -13.12 5.97 -9.05
CA ALA A 306 -11.98 6.88 -9.15
C ALA A 306 -10.79 6.40 -8.28
N ARG A 307 -11.06 5.96 -7.06
CA ARG A 307 -10.06 5.41 -6.14
C ARG A 307 -9.40 4.15 -6.70
N MET A 308 -10.19 3.19 -7.18
CA MET A 308 -9.68 1.96 -7.79
C MET A 308 -8.88 2.25 -9.06
N ARG A 309 -9.39 3.09 -9.96
CA ARG A 309 -8.67 3.52 -11.17
C ARG A 309 -7.30 4.11 -10.83
N HIS A 310 -7.26 5.03 -9.86
CA HIS A 310 -6.02 5.65 -9.42
C HIS A 310 -5.02 4.63 -8.82
N THR A 311 -5.53 3.65 -8.09
CA THR A 311 -4.72 2.55 -7.55
C THR A 311 -4.17 1.67 -8.67
N LEU A 312 -5.00 1.30 -9.65
CA LEU A 312 -4.61 0.49 -10.81
C LEU A 312 -3.70 1.22 -11.80
N ASP A 313 -3.68 2.56 -11.79
CA ASP A 313 -2.67 3.34 -12.52
C ASP A 313 -1.27 3.22 -11.89
N ARG A 314 -1.21 2.92 -10.59
CA ARG A 314 0.04 2.73 -9.84
C ARG A 314 0.48 1.26 -9.78
N PHE A 315 -0.44 0.32 -9.71
CA PHE A 315 -0.16 -1.08 -9.45
C PHE A 315 -0.78 -2.00 -10.50
N ASP A 316 -0.11 -3.11 -10.76
CA ASP A 316 -0.57 -4.15 -11.69
C ASP A 316 -1.51 -5.16 -11.02
N LEU A 317 -1.41 -5.30 -9.70
CA LEU A 317 -2.21 -6.18 -8.87
C LEU A 317 -2.44 -5.47 -7.53
N VAL A 318 -3.60 -5.67 -6.90
CA VAL A 318 -3.97 -4.96 -5.67
C VAL A 318 -4.55 -5.95 -4.66
N ARG A 319 -3.97 -6.00 -3.45
CA ARG A 319 -4.62 -6.63 -2.29
C ARG A 319 -5.72 -5.71 -1.80
N LEU A 320 -6.94 -6.19 -1.80
CA LEU A 320 -8.07 -5.47 -1.22
C LEU A 320 -8.22 -5.92 0.24
N ASP A 321 -7.75 -5.05 1.11
CA ASP A 321 -7.67 -5.31 2.54
C ASP A 321 -9.07 -5.36 3.17
N HIS A 322 -9.25 -6.31 4.11
CA HIS A 322 -10.51 -6.58 4.79
C HIS A 322 -11.68 -6.82 3.82
N PHE A 323 -11.48 -7.71 2.83
CA PHE A 323 -12.46 -8.00 1.77
C PHE A 323 -13.85 -8.36 2.30
N ARG A 324 -13.92 -9.05 3.45
CA ARG A 324 -15.20 -9.41 4.06
C ARG A 324 -16.12 -8.21 4.32
N GLY A 325 -15.55 -7.00 4.52
CA GLY A 325 -16.31 -5.77 4.74
C GLY A 325 -17.20 -5.36 3.55
N PHE A 326 -16.96 -5.91 2.35
CA PHE A 326 -17.84 -5.72 1.19
C PHE A 326 -19.06 -6.66 1.21
N ASP A 327 -19.00 -7.79 1.91
CA ASP A 327 -20.15 -8.67 2.17
C ASP A 327 -20.92 -8.20 3.42
N ALA A 328 -20.23 -8.13 4.56
CA ALA A 328 -20.75 -7.59 5.80
C ALA A 328 -19.59 -7.02 6.65
N TYR A 329 -19.84 -5.87 7.29
CA TYR A 329 -18.87 -5.19 8.13
C TYR A 329 -19.36 -5.04 9.57
N TRP A 330 -18.42 -4.97 10.51
CA TRP A 330 -18.72 -4.76 11.92
C TRP A 330 -18.83 -3.28 12.20
N GLN A 331 -20.04 -2.83 12.51
CA GLN A 331 -20.37 -1.46 12.85
C GLN A 331 -20.34 -1.27 14.36
N ILE A 332 -19.56 -0.31 14.84
CA ILE A 332 -19.44 0.02 16.26
C ILE A 332 -20.01 1.43 16.45
N PRO A 333 -20.96 1.66 17.37
CA PRO A 333 -21.41 3.02 17.72
C PRO A 333 -20.20 3.89 18.10
N ALA A 334 -20.17 5.14 17.61
CA ALA A 334 -18.97 5.97 17.73
C ALA A 334 -18.62 6.34 19.19
N ASP A 335 -19.58 6.30 20.12
CA ASP A 335 -19.44 6.56 21.54
C ASP A 335 -18.96 5.34 22.36
N GLU A 336 -18.88 4.16 21.75
CA GLU A 336 -18.34 2.96 22.41
C GLU A 336 -16.81 2.94 22.35
N GLU A 337 -16.17 2.58 23.45
CA GLU A 337 -14.69 2.54 23.56
C GLU A 337 -14.10 1.25 22.96
N THR A 338 -14.88 0.16 22.93
CA THR A 338 -14.46 -1.17 22.45
C THR A 338 -15.36 -1.66 21.31
N ALA A 339 -14.99 -2.77 20.68
CA ALA A 339 -15.79 -3.37 19.62
C ALA A 339 -16.89 -4.32 20.12
N VAL A 340 -17.07 -4.48 21.45
CA VAL A 340 -18.01 -5.46 22.04
C VAL A 340 -19.45 -5.17 21.69
N SER A 341 -19.85 -3.90 21.67
CA SER A 341 -21.23 -3.45 21.42
C SER A 341 -21.56 -3.24 19.94
N GLY A 342 -20.77 -3.78 19.02
CA GLY A 342 -21.01 -3.66 17.59
C GLY A 342 -22.09 -4.61 17.05
N GLU A 343 -22.39 -4.46 15.77
CA GLU A 343 -23.31 -5.33 15.03
C GLU A 343 -22.82 -5.56 13.59
N TRP A 344 -23.20 -6.71 13.00
CA TRP A 344 -22.98 -6.97 11.58
C TRP A 344 -24.00 -6.24 10.74
N VAL A 345 -23.50 -5.49 9.74
CA VAL A 345 -24.29 -4.76 8.75
C VAL A 345 -23.90 -5.22 7.36
N ASP A 346 -24.90 -5.46 6.50
CA ASP A 346 -24.65 -5.87 5.12
C ASP A 346 -23.84 -4.82 4.36
N GLY A 347 -22.82 -5.29 3.65
CA GLY A 347 -22.00 -4.49 2.75
C GLY A 347 -22.64 -4.25 1.39
N PRO A 348 -21.95 -3.59 0.44
CA PRO A 348 -22.50 -3.30 -0.88
C PRO A 348 -22.61 -4.54 -1.78
N GLY A 349 -21.90 -5.62 -1.47
CA GLY A 349 -21.95 -6.91 -2.17
C GLY A 349 -21.57 -6.87 -3.64
N ALA A 350 -22.12 -7.82 -4.41
CA ALA A 350 -21.85 -7.96 -5.84
C ALA A 350 -22.12 -6.69 -6.68
N PRO A 351 -23.19 -5.91 -6.45
CA PRO A 351 -23.44 -4.68 -7.22
C PRO A 351 -22.30 -3.67 -7.21
N PHE A 352 -21.49 -3.66 -6.15
CA PHE A 352 -20.30 -2.81 -6.08
C PHE A 352 -19.22 -3.22 -7.09
N PHE A 353 -18.87 -4.50 -7.10
CA PHE A 353 -17.86 -5.02 -8.02
C PHE A 353 -18.33 -5.02 -9.47
N GLU A 354 -19.62 -5.30 -9.72
CA GLU A 354 -20.23 -5.16 -11.05
C GLU A 354 -20.11 -3.73 -11.59
N ALA A 355 -20.35 -2.71 -10.76
CA ALA A 355 -20.19 -1.32 -11.16
C ALA A 355 -18.74 -0.97 -11.48
N LEU A 356 -17.78 -1.45 -10.65
CA LEU A 356 -16.36 -1.26 -10.91
C LEU A 356 -15.88 -1.95 -12.19
N GLU A 357 -16.29 -3.21 -12.45
CA GLU A 357 -15.95 -3.93 -13.68
C GLU A 357 -16.55 -3.28 -14.93
N ASN A 358 -17.76 -2.77 -14.85
CA ASN A 358 -18.39 -2.04 -15.96
C ASN A 358 -17.59 -0.80 -16.39
N GLU A 359 -16.94 -0.12 -15.45
CA GLU A 359 -16.19 1.11 -15.69
C GLU A 359 -14.69 0.88 -15.95
N LEU A 360 -14.10 -0.16 -15.37
CA LEU A 360 -12.65 -0.38 -15.35
C LEU A 360 -12.23 -1.62 -16.15
N GLY A 361 -13.16 -2.50 -16.49
CA GLY A 361 -12.85 -3.84 -17.02
C GLY A 361 -12.44 -4.80 -15.91
N ASP A 362 -11.70 -5.85 -16.27
CA ASP A 362 -11.23 -6.86 -15.32
C ASP A 362 -10.46 -6.22 -14.17
N LEU A 363 -10.80 -6.60 -12.94
CA LEU A 363 -10.18 -6.08 -11.73
C LEU A 363 -9.04 -7.01 -11.27
N PRO A 364 -7.77 -6.60 -11.34
CA PRO A 364 -6.65 -7.39 -10.85
C PRO A 364 -6.55 -7.29 -9.31
N VAL A 365 -7.52 -7.87 -8.63
CA VAL A 365 -7.68 -7.83 -7.17
C VAL A 365 -7.35 -9.18 -6.55
N VAL A 366 -6.67 -9.17 -5.41
CA VAL A 366 -6.52 -10.28 -4.48
C VAL A 366 -7.34 -9.94 -3.23
N ALA A 367 -8.31 -10.78 -2.90
CA ALA A 367 -9.15 -10.56 -1.73
C ALA A 367 -8.42 -11.01 -0.45
N GLU A 368 -8.26 -10.11 0.52
CA GLU A 368 -7.84 -10.50 1.86
C GLU A 368 -9.05 -11.14 2.56
N ASN A 369 -9.03 -12.48 2.62
CA ASN A 369 -10.05 -13.33 3.22
C ASN A 369 -9.48 -14.10 4.42
N LEU A 370 -8.85 -13.38 5.34
CA LEU A 370 -8.30 -13.94 6.57
C LEU A 370 -9.25 -13.69 7.75
N GLY A 371 -9.20 -14.57 8.76
CA GLY A 371 -10.05 -14.49 9.95
C GLY A 371 -11.37 -15.26 9.82
N ILE A 372 -12.47 -14.72 10.34
CA ILE A 372 -13.78 -15.39 10.31
C ILE A 372 -14.43 -15.15 8.95
N ILE A 373 -14.33 -16.11 8.04
CA ILE A 373 -14.87 -16.03 6.69
C ILE A 373 -16.13 -16.89 6.59
N THR A 374 -17.20 -16.32 6.04
CA THR A 374 -18.50 -16.97 5.82
C THR A 374 -18.62 -17.46 4.37
N ASP A 375 -19.55 -18.40 4.13
CA ASP A 375 -19.85 -18.88 2.77
C ASP A 375 -20.27 -17.75 1.83
N SER A 376 -20.88 -16.68 2.35
CA SER A 376 -21.27 -15.51 1.55
C SER A 376 -20.06 -14.70 1.08
N VAL A 377 -19.05 -14.52 1.93
CA VAL A 377 -17.79 -13.86 1.56
C VAL A 377 -17.06 -14.65 0.46
N GLU A 378 -16.96 -15.98 0.62
CA GLU A 378 -16.34 -16.85 -0.40
C GLU A 378 -17.16 -16.87 -1.71
N THR A 379 -18.50 -16.84 -1.61
CA THR A 379 -19.36 -16.70 -2.79
C THR A 379 -19.11 -15.38 -3.51
N LEU A 380 -19.02 -14.27 -2.76
CA LEU A 380 -18.72 -12.96 -3.35
C LEU A 380 -17.35 -12.96 -4.04
N ARG A 381 -16.31 -13.45 -3.36
CA ARG A 381 -14.94 -13.54 -3.90
C ARG A 381 -14.88 -14.37 -5.18
N THR A 382 -15.48 -15.56 -5.18
CA THR A 382 -15.44 -16.48 -6.31
C THR A 382 -16.31 -16.05 -7.49
N THR A 383 -17.37 -15.25 -7.24
CA THR A 383 -18.21 -14.67 -8.30
C THR A 383 -17.40 -13.77 -9.24
N PHE A 384 -16.37 -13.09 -8.71
CA PHE A 384 -15.49 -12.19 -9.46
C PHE A 384 -14.10 -12.82 -9.72
N ASP A 385 -13.95 -14.12 -9.54
CA ASP A 385 -12.69 -14.86 -9.74
C ASP A 385 -11.49 -14.28 -8.98
N PHE A 386 -11.71 -13.58 -7.86
CA PHE A 386 -10.64 -13.00 -7.07
C PHE A 386 -9.86 -14.09 -6.32
N PRO A 387 -8.52 -14.18 -6.49
CA PRO A 387 -7.70 -15.01 -5.62
C PRO A 387 -7.84 -14.61 -4.16
N GLY A 388 -7.89 -15.61 -3.27
CA GLY A 388 -7.78 -15.41 -1.83
C GLY A 388 -6.33 -15.41 -1.35
N MET A 389 -6.14 -15.37 -0.03
CA MET A 389 -4.84 -15.43 0.63
C MET A 389 -4.70 -16.69 1.47
N ALA A 390 -3.49 -17.26 1.52
CA ALA A 390 -3.16 -18.35 2.43
C ALA A 390 -1.85 -18.01 3.17
N VAL A 391 -1.89 -17.98 4.51
CA VAL A 391 -0.75 -17.61 5.36
C VAL A 391 -0.25 -18.84 6.11
N LEU A 392 0.99 -19.25 5.83
CA LEU A 392 1.59 -20.48 6.38
C LEU A 392 1.66 -20.48 7.91
N GLN A 393 1.87 -19.34 8.54
CA GLN A 393 1.92 -19.26 10.02
C GLN A 393 0.61 -19.67 10.70
N PHE A 394 -0.52 -19.66 10.00
CA PHE A 394 -1.84 -20.08 10.51
C PHE A 394 -2.12 -21.58 10.31
N ALA A 395 -1.19 -22.30 9.70
CA ALA A 395 -1.39 -23.70 9.29
C ALA A 395 -1.20 -24.75 10.39
N PHE A 396 -0.49 -24.42 11.48
CA PHE A 396 0.09 -25.43 12.36
C PHE A 396 -0.65 -25.55 13.70
N ASP A 397 -1.95 -25.82 13.66
CA ASP A 397 -2.84 -26.05 14.81
C ASP A 397 -3.02 -27.55 15.17
N GLY A 398 -2.37 -28.44 14.40
CA GLY A 398 -2.46 -29.90 14.58
C GLY A 398 -3.52 -30.57 13.72
N ASP A 399 -4.38 -29.84 13.01
CA ASP A 399 -5.39 -30.37 12.10
C ASP A 399 -4.81 -30.52 10.67
N PRO A 400 -4.73 -31.74 10.11
CA PRO A 400 -4.25 -31.93 8.74
C PRO A 400 -5.21 -31.39 7.66
N SER A 401 -6.44 -31.03 8.00
CA SER A 401 -7.42 -30.42 7.11
C SER A 401 -7.37 -28.88 7.10
N ASN A 402 -6.50 -28.27 7.92
CA ASN A 402 -6.34 -26.83 7.94
C ASN A 402 -6.03 -26.28 6.55
N GLU A 403 -6.85 -25.33 6.08
CA GLU A 403 -6.77 -24.76 4.73
C GLU A 403 -5.47 -24.03 4.43
N PHE A 404 -4.76 -23.57 5.47
CA PHE A 404 -3.48 -22.88 5.34
C PHE A 404 -2.28 -23.84 5.21
N LEU A 405 -2.49 -25.17 5.28
CA LEU A 405 -1.44 -26.14 4.97
C LEU A 405 -1.20 -26.23 3.46
N PRO A 406 0.06 -26.15 2.97
CA PRO A 406 0.38 -26.09 1.54
C PRO A 406 -0.20 -27.20 0.67
N HIS A 407 -0.50 -28.39 1.23
CA HIS A 407 -1.12 -29.50 0.49
C HIS A 407 -2.64 -29.35 0.34
N ASN A 408 -3.26 -28.41 1.06
CA ASN A 408 -4.69 -28.10 0.98
C ASN A 408 -4.97 -26.85 0.12
N TYR A 409 -3.93 -26.16 -0.38
CA TYR A 409 -4.13 -24.94 -1.17
C TYR A 409 -4.88 -25.20 -2.46
N ASP A 410 -5.73 -24.24 -2.84
CA ASP A 410 -6.19 -24.09 -4.20
C ASP A 410 -5.14 -23.37 -5.06
N ARG A 411 -5.23 -23.48 -6.38
CA ARG A 411 -4.37 -22.73 -7.29
C ARG A 411 -4.62 -21.23 -7.21
N SER A 412 -5.89 -20.85 -7.06
CA SER A 412 -6.33 -19.44 -7.02
C SER A 412 -6.14 -18.83 -5.63
N VAL A 413 -4.93 -18.95 -5.06
CA VAL A 413 -4.53 -18.24 -3.85
C VAL A 413 -3.18 -17.55 -4.04
N VAL A 414 -2.96 -16.51 -3.27
CA VAL A 414 -1.63 -15.97 -3.03
C VAL A 414 -1.15 -16.54 -1.69
N ALA A 415 -0.11 -17.36 -1.74
CA ALA A 415 0.42 -18.01 -0.55
C ALA A 415 1.57 -17.18 0.05
N TYR A 416 1.51 -16.96 1.35
CA TYR A 416 2.45 -16.17 2.14
C TYR A 416 3.12 -17.02 3.23
N SER A 417 4.37 -16.71 3.57
CA SER A 417 4.98 -17.20 4.81
C SER A 417 4.38 -16.51 6.04
N GLY A 418 4.20 -15.24 5.96
CA GLY A 418 3.52 -14.30 6.83
C GLY A 418 3.24 -13.03 6.05
N THR A 419 2.42 -12.13 6.57
CA THR A 419 2.18 -10.78 6.04
C THR A 419 3.00 -9.76 6.84
N HIS A 420 2.78 -8.47 6.59
CA HIS A 420 3.35 -7.39 7.39
C HIS A 420 2.85 -7.34 8.84
N ASP A 421 1.70 -8.00 9.14
CA ASP A 421 1.10 -8.07 10.48
C ASP A 421 1.60 -9.26 11.29
N ASN A 422 2.15 -10.26 10.62
CA ASN A 422 2.72 -11.43 11.27
C ASN A 422 4.15 -11.14 11.77
N ASN A 423 4.60 -11.97 12.72
CA ASN A 423 6.02 -12.02 13.05
C ASN A 423 6.82 -12.59 11.88
N THR A 424 8.13 -12.42 11.87
CA THR A 424 9.00 -13.18 10.96
C THR A 424 8.85 -14.67 11.23
N ILE A 425 9.18 -15.53 10.26
CA ILE A 425 9.14 -17.00 10.47
C ILE A 425 9.96 -17.41 11.70
N LEU A 426 11.15 -16.85 11.89
CA LEU A 426 11.97 -17.19 13.05
C LEU A 426 11.38 -16.65 14.34
N GLY A 427 10.89 -15.41 14.34
CA GLY A 427 10.23 -14.82 15.51
C GLY A 427 8.97 -15.58 15.93
N TRP A 428 8.13 -15.95 14.97
CA TRP A 428 6.97 -16.81 15.18
C TRP A 428 7.36 -18.20 15.73
N TRP A 429 8.36 -18.84 15.11
CA TRP A 429 8.85 -20.12 15.55
C TRP A 429 9.35 -20.13 16.99
N GLU A 430 10.07 -19.10 17.38
CA GLU A 430 10.69 -18.99 18.71
C GLU A 430 9.72 -18.55 19.80
N ASN A 431 8.76 -17.68 19.48
CA ASN A 431 8.00 -16.94 20.49
C ASN A 431 6.49 -17.23 20.50
N GLU A 432 5.88 -17.69 19.39
CA GLU A 432 4.42 -17.74 19.25
C GLU A 432 3.84 -19.17 19.24
N LEU A 433 4.63 -20.17 18.81
CA LEU A 433 4.15 -21.54 18.73
C LEU A 433 4.06 -22.21 20.09
N SER A 434 2.91 -22.83 20.37
CA SER A 434 2.79 -23.79 21.49
C SER A 434 3.72 -25.00 21.26
N ALA A 435 3.99 -25.76 22.32
CA ALA A 435 4.82 -26.97 22.22
C ALA A 435 4.18 -28.03 21.30
N SER A 436 2.85 -28.14 21.28
CA SER A 436 2.11 -29.07 20.41
C SER A 436 2.19 -28.67 18.95
N ASP A 437 1.95 -27.40 18.66
CA ASP A 437 1.92 -26.86 17.30
C ASP A 437 3.33 -26.87 16.68
N ARG A 438 4.35 -26.53 17.49
CA ARG A 438 5.76 -26.67 17.10
C ARG A 438 6.10 -28.13 16.76
N ALA A 439 5.63 -29.11 17.56
CA ALA A 439 5.88 -30.52 17.28
C ALA A 439 5.16 -30.99 16.01
N PHE A 440 3.97 -30.44 15.71
CA PHE A 440 3.27 -30.71 14.45
C PHE A 440 4.02 -30.07 13.27
N ALA A 441 4.39 -28.80 13.37
CA ALA A 441 5.15 -28.09 12.35
C ALA A 441 6.51 -28.78 12.05
N GLN A 442 7.24 -29.23 13.09
CA GLN A 442 8.48 -29.98 12.91
C GLN A 442 8.29 -31.23 12.07
N ARG A 443 7.26 -32.03 12.37
CA ARG A 443 6.96 -33.25 11.58
C ARG A 443 6.55 -32.93 10.16
N TYR A 444 5.70 -31.90 9.99
CA TYR A 444 5.21 -31.48 8.67
C TYR A 444 6.36 -30.97 7.78
N LEU A 445 7.19 -30.10 8.33
CA LEU A 445 8.32 -29.48 7.60
C LEU A 445 9.54 -30.40 7.47
N GLY A 446 9.55 -31.59 8.10
CA GLY A 446 10.67 -32.51 8.06
C GLY A 446 11.92 -32.02 8.80
N LEU A 447 11.75 -31.20 9.83
CA LEU A 447 12.84 -30.62 10.61
C LEU A 447 13.34 -31.62 11.66
N GLU A 448 14.60 -32.05 11.54
CA GLU A 448 15.12 -33.09 12.44
C GLU A 448 15.41 -32.59 13.85
N ARG A 449 15.98 -31.41 14.07
CA ARG A 449 16.24 -30.83 15.42
C ARG A 449 16.75 -29.37 15.44
N SER A 450 16.95 -28.71 14.31
CA SER A 450 17.55 -27.38 14.24
C SER A 450 16.51 -26.31 13.87
N SER A 451 16.44 -25.23 14.65
CA SER A 451 15.64 -24.04 14.29
C SER A 451 16.27 -23.25 13.15
N ALA A 452 17.55 -23.43 12.89
CA ALA A 452 18.31 -22.63 11.91
C ALA A 452 17.85 -22.81 10.45
N GLU A 453 17.10 -23.88 10.15
CA GLU A 453 16.61 -24.17 8.78
C GLU A 453 15.11 -23.91 8.61
N VAL A 454 14.43 -23.42 9.64
CA VAL A 454 12.95 -23.31 9.63
C VAL A 454 12.48 -22.39 8.49
N HIS A 455 13.07 -21.22 8.33
CA HIS A 455 12.69 -20.29 7.29
C HIS A 455 12.91 -20.90 5.89
N GLU A 456 14.04 -21.57 5.64
CA GLU A 456 14.28 -22.25 4.37
C GLU A 456 13.24 -23.33 4.06
N GLN A 457 12.85 -24.13 5.07
CA GLN A 457 11.84 -25.18 4.86
C GLN A 457 10.45 -24.57 4.63
N CYS A 458 10.06 -23.52 5.35
CA CYS A 458 8.82 -22.82 5.11
C CYS A 458 8.79 -22.25 3.68
N LEU A 459 9.84 -21.57 3.23
CA LEU A 459 9.96 -21.08 1.85
C LEU A 459 9.89 -22.22 0.83
N ARG A 460 10.55 -23.33 1.09
CA ARG A 460 10.52 -24.53 0.23
C ARG A 460 9.11 -25.06 0.06
N TYR A 461 8.34 -25.23 1.15
CA TYR A 461 6.97 -25.75 1.08
C TYR A 461 6.03 -24.81 0.34
N LEU A 462 6.18 -23.49 0.55
CA LEU A 462 5.42 -22.49 -0.20
C LEU A 462 5.74 -22.53 -1.70
N MET A 463 7.04 -22.53 -2.06
CA MET A 463 7.46 -22.58 -3.46
C MET A 463 7.04 -23.87 -4.16
N ALA A 464 7.00 -25.01 -3.43
CA ALA A 464 6.55 -26.31 -3.92
C ALA A 464 5.03 -26.41 -4.05
N SER A 465 4.25 -25.60 -3.34
CA SER A 465 2.78 -25.66 -3.32
C SER A 465 2.16 -25.46 -4.70
N VAL A 466 0.88 -25.81 -4.84
CA VAL A 466 0.12 -25.63 -6.09
C VAL A 466 -0.30 -24.17 -6.35
N ALA A 467 -0.20 -23.30 -5.35
CA ALA A 467 -0.56 -21.89 -5.47
C ALA A 467 0.10 -21.23 -6.69
N ASP A 468 -0.67 -20.52 -7.50
CA ASP A 468 -0.14 -19.83 -8.67
C ASP A 468 0.79 -18.68 -8.28
N ARG A 469 0.56 -18.06 -7.12
CA ARG A 469 1.38 -16.95 -6.61
C ARG A 469 1.90 -17.25 -5.21
N VAL A 470 3.17 -16.95 -4.99
CA VAL A 470 3.82 -17.00 -3.66
C VAL A 470 4.46 -15.65 -3.40
N VAL A 471 4.16 -15.02 -2.28
CA VAL A 471 4.80 -13.79 -1.83
C VAL A 471 5.36 -13.97 -0.43
N THR A 472 6.59 -13.55 -0.22
CA THR A 472 7.30 -13.73 1.05
C THR A 472 7.86 -12.40 1.52
N PRO A 473 7.70 -12.03 2.80
CA PRO A 473 8.43 -10.90 3.37
C PRO A 473 9.93 -11.07 3.18
N LEU A 474 10.62 -9.99 2.85
CA LEU A 474 12.08 -10.03 2.68
C LEU A 474 12.78 -10.52 3.95
N GLN A 475 12.25 -10.17 5.12
CA GLN A 475 12.75 -10.60 6.42
C GLN A 475 12.87 -12.14 6.53
N ASP A 476 11.89 -12.86 5.99
CA ASP A 476 11.85 -14.31 6.01
C ASP A 476 12.88 -14.94 5.06
N VAL A 477 13.13 -14.29 3.92
CA VAL A 477 14.20 -14.71 2.99
C VAL A 477 15.58 -14.51 3.62
N LEU A 478 15.75 -13.41 4.37
CA LEU A 478 16.98 -13.08 5.08
C LEU A 478 17.16 -13.88 6.38
N GLY A 479 16.17 -14.64 6.82
CA GLY A 479 16.20 -15.41 8.06
C GLY A 479 16.34 -14.51 9.31
N LEU A 480 15.64 -13.39 9.35
CA LEU A 480 15.68 -12.44 10.46
C LEU A 480 14.71 -12.83 11.58
N GLY A 481 15.07 -12.50 12.82
CA GLY A 481 14.25 -12.75 14.01
C GLY A 481 13.15 -11.70 14.23
N ALA A 482 12.51 -11.78 15.41
CA ALA A 482 11.37 -10.93 15.77
C ALA A 482 11.70 -9.42 15.78
N GLU A 483 12.98 -9.05 15.91
CA GLU A 483 13.44 -7.66 15.85
C GLU A 483 13.19 -7.01 14.48
N ALA A 484 12.97 -7.82 13.44
CA ALA A 484 12.67 -7.37 12.09
C ALA A 484 11.16 -7.33 11.79
N ARG A 485 10.28 -7.60 12.76
CA ARG A 485 8.83 -7.52 12.58
C ARG A 485 8.40 -6.12 12.16
N MET A 486 7.51 -6.04 11.16
CA MET A 486 7.06 -4.76 10.60
C MET A 486 5.96 -4.12 11.42
N ASN A 487 4.95 -4.91 11.79
CA ASN A 487 3.79 -4.46 12.55
C ASN A 487 3.34 -5.50 13.58
N THR A 488 2.93 -5.03 14.74
CA THR A 488 2.23 -5.82 15.75
C THR A 488 0.83 -5.22 15.93
N PRO A 489 -0.22 -5.84 15.38
CA PRO A 489 -1.58 -5.34 15.51
C PRO A 489 -1.98 -5.15 16.98
N GLY A 490 -2.65 -4.04 17.28
CA GLY A 490 -3.04 -3.67 18.63
C GLY A 490 -1.98 -2.93 19.45
N GLU A 491 -0.71 -2.91 19.04
CA GLU A 491 0.34 -2.13 19.70
C GLU A 491 0.42 -0.73 19.07
N PRO A 492 0.31 0.34 19.87
CA PRO A 492 0.28 1.72 19.36
C PRO A 492 1.65 2.25 18.92
N GLU A 493 2.75 1.65 19.39
CA GLU A 493 4.11 2.14 19.20
C GLU A 493 5.04 1.05 18.67
N GLY A 494 6.17 1.46 18.07
CA GLY A 494 7.23 0.54 17.62
C GLY A 494 7.05 0.03 16.21
N ASN A 495 5.87 0.16 15.60
CA ASN A 495 5.52 -0.36 14.28
C ASN A 495 6.08 0.48 13.12
N TRP A 496 6.17 -0.13 11.92
CA TRP A 496 6.51 0.49 10.64
C TRP A 496 7.93 1.05 10.55
N ARG A 497 8.82 0.68 11.47
CA ARG A 497 10.17 1.24 11.61
C ARG A 497 11.27 0.40 11.00
N TRP A 498 11.05 -0.90 10.83
CA TRP A 498 12.10 -1.80 10.38
C TRP A 498 12.63 -1.41 9.00
N ARG A 499 13.96 -1.49 8.85
CA ARG A 499 14.67 -1.28 7.59
C ARG A 499 15.73 -2.35 7.40
N VAL A 500 15.82 -2.87 6.18
CA VAL A 500 16.94 -3.72 5.82
C VAL A 500 18.22 -2.88 5.69
N THR A 501 19.31 -3.36 6.24
CA THR A 501 20.64 -2.76 6.09
C THR A 501 21.41 -3.44 4.95
N THR A 502 22.44 -2.77 4.42
CA THR A 502 23.17 -3.27 3.25
C THR A 502 23.92 -4.58 3.56
N ASP A 503 24.36 -4.78 4.81
CA ASP A 503 25.06 -5.97 5.27
C ASP A 503 24.14 -7.19 5.51
N GLN A 504 22.84 -6.96 5.72
CA GLN A 504 21.83 -8.04 5.79
C GLN A 504 21.48 -8.62 4.41
N TRP A 505 21.83 -7.91 3.34
CA TRP A 505 21.54 -8.31 1.96
C TRP A 505 22.64 -9.22 1.42
N THR A 506 22.59 -10.50 1.77
CA THR A 506 23.67 -11.46 1.54
C THR A 506 23.52 -12.25 0.23
N GLU A 507 24.63 -12.76 -0.29
CA GLU A 507 24.65 -13.65 -1.47
C GLU A 507 23.93 -14.97 -1.16
N GLU A 508 24.00 -15.47 0.08
CA GLU A 508 23.32 -16.69 0.51
C GLU A 508 21.78 -16.58 0.40
N ALA A 509 21.22 -15.43 0.77
CA ALA A 509 19.78 -15.17 0.63
C ALA A 509 19.36 -15.08 -0.85
N GLU A 510 20.20 -14.45 -1.70
CA GLU A 510 20.00 -14.39 -3.15
C GLU A 510 20.06 -15.79 -3.78
N ASP A 511 21.04 -16.60 -3.42
CA ASP A 511 21.20 -17.99 -3.88
C ASP A 511 20.05 -18.89 -3.41
N LEU A 512 19.61 -18.77 -2.16
CA LEU A 512 18.47 -19.51 -1.63
C LEU A 512 17.21 -19.24 -2.46
N LEU A 513 16.88 -17.96 -2.63
CA LEU A 513 15.66 -17.54 -3.33
C LEU A 513 15.70 -17.97 -4.81
N SER A 514 16.82 -17.73 -5.52
CA SER A 514 17.02 -18.15 -6.92
C SER A 514 16.87 -19.66 -7.07
N ARG A 515 17.52 -20.43 -6.19
CA ARG A 515 17.48 -21.90 -6.21
C ARG A 515 16.07 -22.43 -6.02
N LEU A 516 15.33 -21.92 -5.04
CA LEU A 516 13.95 -22.36 -4.79
C LEU A 516 13.00 -21.98 -5.94
N THR A 517 13.13 -20.77 -6.47
CA THR A 517 12.32 -20.27 -7.58
C THR A 517 12.48 -21.15 -8.83
N ARG A 518 13.72 -21.49 -9.21
CA ARG A 518 14.03 -22.35 -10.36
C ARG A 518 13.62 -23.80 -10.11
N LEU A 519 13.94 -24.35 -8.93
CA LEU A 519 13.63 -25.73 -8.59
C LEU A 519 12.14 -26.05 -8.69
N TYR A 520 11.28 -25.10 -8.30
CA TYR A 520 9.84 -25.30 -8.28
C TYR A 520 9.09 -24.67 -9.48
N GLY A 521 9.82 -24.30 -10.54
CA GLY A 521 9.23 -23.85 -11.80
C GLY A 521 8.48 -22.53 -11.69
N ARG A 522 9.02 -21.57 -10.89
CA ARG A 522 8.47 -20.20 -10.76
C ARG A 522 9.38 -19.16 -11.44
N ALA A 523 10.51 -19.60 -11.98
CA ALA A 523 11.43 -18.77 -12.75
C ALA A 523 10.86 -18.43 -14.14
N ARG A 524 11.46 -17.44 -14.78
CA ARG A 524 11.19 -17.11 -16.19
C ARG A 524 11.49 -18.32 -17.07
N SER A 525 10.62 -18.61 -18.05
CA SER A 525 10.98 -19.54 -19.12
C SER A 525 12.12 -18.91 -19.94
N GLU A 526 13.19 -19.62 -20.11
CA GLU A 526 14.21 -19.31 -21.12
C GLU A 526 13.59 -19.64 -22.50
N ASP A 527 12.89 -18.67 -23.12
CA ASP A 527 12.45 -18.75 -24.52
C ASP A 527 13.46 -18.04 -25.41
#